data_563a9bf70280d88ad45611f07b03c92b
#
_entry.id   563a9bf70280d88ad45611f07b03c92b
#
_cell.length_a   1.000
_cell.length_b   1.000
_cell.length_c   1.000
_cell.angle_alpha   90.00
_cell.angle_beta   90.00
_cell.angle_gamma   90.00
#
_symmetry.space_group_name_H-M   'P 1'
#
loop_
_entity.id
_entity.type
_entity.pdbx_description
1 polymer ?
#
loop_
_entity_poly.entity_id
_entity_poly.type
_entity_poly.pdbx_seq_one_letter_code
_entity_poly.pdbx_strand_id
1 'polypeptide(L)'
;MAVVINKGIFIVAAKRTPFGKMGGALKDVHPSDLLAVAAKEAFKAGNVAPSLIDTSNIGQVYTLSGTSDGGLSPRHAALKAGIPQEKPALGINRLCGSGFQ
;
A
#
# COMPACT_ATOMS: atom_id res chain seq x y z
N MET A 1 2.87 18.09 -36.86
CA MET A 1 3.94 17.55 -36.01
C MET A 1 3.36 17.19 -34.64
N ALA A 2 3.44 15.95 -34.21
CA ALA A 2 3.01 15.58 -32.90
C ALA A 2 4.13 15.92 -31.90
N VAL A 3 3.80 16.67 -30.83
CA VAL A 3 4.71 16.90 -29.71
C VAL A 3 4.50 15.78 -28.70
N VAL A 4 5.50 14.93 -28.56
CA VAL A 4 5.50 13.90 -27.51
C VAL A 4 6.07 14.52 -26.24
N ILE A 5 5.22 14.74 -25.25
CA ILE A 5 5.66 15.14 -23.92
C ILE A 5 6.01 13.87 -23.15
N ASN A 6 7.29 13.65 -22.97
CA ASN A 6 7.80 12.53 -22.17
C ASN A 6 7.75 12.94 -20.69
N LYS A 7 6.72 12.48 -19.97
CA LYS A 7 6.67 12.65 -18.51
C LYS A 7 7.47 11.51 -17.90
N GLY A 8 8.53 11.83 -17.19
CA GLY A 8 9.28 10.84 -16.43
C GLY A 8 8.44 10.25 -15.30
N ILE A 9 8.52 8.93 -15.14
CA ILE A 9 7.95 8.21 -13.99
C ILE A 9 9.11 7.69 -13.16
N PHE A 10 9.12 8.00 -11.87
CA PHE A 10 10.24 7.71 -10.99
C PHE A 10 9.79 6.89 -9.78
N ILE A 11 10.60 5.90 -9.40
CA ILE A 11 10.47 5.21 -8.13
C ILE A 11 11.25 6.04 -7.10
N VAL A 12 10.54 6.66 -6.16
CA VAL A 12 11.13 7.54 -5.16
C VAL A 12 11.61 6.76 -3.94
N ALA A 13 10.88 5.72 -3.56
CA ALA A 13 11.26 4.83 -2.46
C ALA A 13 10.56 3.48 -2.62
N ALA A 14 11.15 2.46 -2.01
CA ALA A 14 10.56 1.13 -1.91
C ALA A 14 10.91 0.53 -0.55
N LYS A 15 9.93 -0.02 0.14
CA LYS A 15 10.08 -0.65 1.45
C LYS A 15 9.22 -1.89 1.55
N ARG A 16 9.66 -2.83 2.36
CA ARG A 16 9.00 -4.11 2.59
C ARG A 16 9.12 -4.48 4.07
N THR A 17 8.09 -5.10 4.61
CA THR A 17 8.19 -5.79 5.90
C THR A 17 9.01 -7.08 5.76
N PRO A 18 9.55 -7.63 6.86
CA PRO A 18 10.13 -8.96 6.83
C PRO A 18 9.07 -10.02 6.50
N PHE A 19 9.50 -11.15 5.94
CA PHE A 19 8.66 -12.33 5.81
C PHE A 19 8.55 -13.05 7.16
N GLY A 20 7.38 -13.60 7.42
CA GLY A 20 7.12 -14.44 8.57
C GLY A 20 6.60 -15.81 8.13
N LYS A 21 6.80 -16.82 8.96
CA LYS A 21 6.18 -18.14 8.75
C LYS A 21 4.74 -18.17 9.26
N MET A 22 3.95 -19.09 8.76
CA MET A 22 2.61 -19.36 9.29
C MET A 22 2.66 -19.62 10.82
N GLY A 23 1.83 -18.89 11.57
CA GLY A 23 1.83 -18.96 13.04
C GLY A 23 3.07 -18.38 13.73
N GLY A 24 3.92 -17.64 12.99
CA GLY A 24 5.16 -17.05 13.51
C GLY A 24 4.98 -15.65 14.09
N ALA A 25 6.06 -14.86 14.05
CA ALA A 25 6.16 -13.58 14.75
C ALA A 25 5.12 -12.53 14.30
N LEU A 26 4.61 -12.62 13.08
CA LEU A 26 3.64 -11.68 12.52
C LEU A 26 2.18 -12.15 12.62
N LYS A 27 1.92 -13.29 13.27
CA LYS A 27 0.59 -13.92 13.29
C LYS A 27 -0.52 -13.04 13.87
N ASP A 28 -0.19 -12.17 14.82
CA ASP A 28 -1.14 -11.28 15.49
C ASP A 28 -1.13 -9.85 14.95
N VAL A 29 -0.38 -9.59 13.87
CA VAL A 29 -0.29 -8.28 13.26
C VAL A 29 -1.27 -8.19 12.09
N HIS A 30 -2.15 -7.19 12.14
CA HIS A 30 -3.16 -6.99 11.10
C HIS A 30 -2.49 -6.62 9.77
N PRO A 31 -2.94 -7.17 8.61
CA PRO A 31 -2.34 -6.87 7.31
C PRO A 31 -2.27 -5.38 6.97
N SER A 32 -3.31 -4.60 7.31
CA SER A 32 -3.30 -3.16 7.07
C SER A 32 -2.28 -2.42 7.94
N ASP A 33 -1.93 -2.94 9.11
CA ASP A 33 -0.87 -2.40 9.96
C ASP A 33 0.51 -2.68 9.36
N LEU A 34 0.72 -3.89 8.84
CA LEU A 34 1.96 -4.24 8.14
C LEU A 34 2.19 -3.32 6.94
N LEU A 35 1.16 -3.13 6.12
CA LEU A 35 1.26 -2.25 4.97
C LEU A 35 1.49 -0.79 5.38
N ALA A 36 0.82 -0.32 6.42
CA ALA A 36 1.01 1.04 6.93
C ALA A 36 2.44 1.27 7.43
N VAL A 37 3.06 0.31 8.09
CA VAL A 37 4.47 0.39 8.51
C VAL A 37 5.39 0.52 7.31
N ALA A 38 5.22 -0.33 6.30
CA ALA A 38 6.04 -0.27 5.09
C ALA A 38 5.85 1.06 4.34
N ALA A 39 4.61 1.56 4.24
CA ALA A 39 4.30 2.83 3.59
C ALA A 39 4.93 4.02 4.32
N LYS A 40 4.80 4.09 5.64
CA LYS A 40 5.41 5.15 6.45
C LYS A 40 6.93 5.20 6.27
N GLU A 41 7.59 4.05 6.29
CA GLU A 41 9.03 3.98 6.08
C GLU A 41 9.43 4.35 4.64
N ALA A 42 8.59 4.04 3.66
CA ALA A 42 8.81 4.49 2.28
C ALA A 42 8.68 6.02 2.17
N PHE A 43 7.67 6.62 2.76
CA PHE A 43 7.51 8.08 2.79
C PHE A 43 8.70 8.77 3.43
N LYS A 44 9.16 8.23 4.55
CA LYS A 44 10.34 8.75 5.25
C LYS A 44 11.60 8.63 4.40
N ALA A 45 11.84 7.47 3.81
CA ALA A 45 13.02 7.22 2.97
C ALA A 45 13.04 8.09 1.70
N GLY A 46 11.88 8.33 1.09
CA GLY A 46 11.72 9.18 -0.09
C GLY A 46 11.59 10.67 0.23
N ASN A 47 11.57 11.04 1.50
CA ASN A 47 11.30 12.40 1.96
C ASN A 47 10.01 12.97 1.36
N VAL A 48 8.95 12.16 1.35
CA VAL A 48 7.63 12.51 0.82
C VAL A 48 6.64 12.61 1.98
N ALA A 49 6.00 13.77 2.12
CA ALA A 49 4.93 13.93 3.08
C ALA A 49 3.69 13.12 2.64
N PRO A 50 2.99 12.42 3.53
CA PRO A 50 1.76 11.70 3.18
C PRO A 50 0.68 12.57 2.51
N SER A 51 0.64 13.85 2.82
CA SER A 51 -0.27 14.82 2.21
C SER A 51 -0.04 15.04 0.71
N LEU A 52 1.14 14.72 0.20
CA LEU A 52 1.49 14.82 -1.22
C LEU A 52 1.03 13.60 -2.04
N ILE A 53 0.54 12.56 -1.38
CA ILE A 53 0.04 11.38 -2.07
C ILE A 53 -1.32 11.70 -2.67
N ASP A 54 -1.45 11.59 -3.97
CA ASP A 54 -2.70 11.84 -4.67
C ASP A 54 -3.65 10.65 -4.65
N THR A 55 -3.10 9.44 -4.74
CA THR A 55 -3.87 8.19 -4.72
C THR A 55 -3.02 7.06 -4.16
N SER A 56 -3.66 6.10 -3.52
CA SER A 56 -3.04 4.85 -3.10
C SER A 56 -3.66 3.67 -3.83
N ASN A 57 -2.84 2.90 -4.54
CA ASN A 57 -3.24 1.69 -5.22
C ASN A 57 -2.66 0.50 -4.45
N ILE A 58 -3.53 -0.32 -3.90
CA ILE A 58 -3.11 -1.40 -3.00
C ILE A 58 -3.55 -2.73 -3.58
N GLY A 59 -2.59 -3.46 -4.10
CA GLY A 59 -2.76 -4.82 -4.62
C GLY A 59 -2.69 -5.85 -3.50
N GLN A 60 -3.78 -6.57 -3.28
CA GLN A 60 -3.86 -7.52 -2.19
C GLN A 60 -4.87 -8.62 -2.49
N VAL A 61 -4.53 -9.84 -2.12
CA VAL A 61 -5.49 -10.95 -2.09
C VAL A 61 -6.26 -10.87 -0.77
N TYR A 62 -7.54 -10.58 -0.86
CA TYR A 62 -8.38 -10.46 0.33
C TYR A 62 -8.70 -11.83 0.91
N THR A 63 -8.61 -11.93 2.22
CA THR A 63 -9.14 -13.07 2.95
C THR A 63 -10.45 -12.68 3.60
N LEU A 64 -11.42 -13.58 3.59
CA LEU A 64 -12.71 -13.39 4.25
C LEU A 64 -12.67 -13.77 5.73
N SER A 65 -11.50 -13.80 6.33
CA SER A 65 -11.37 -14.12 7.75
C SER A 65 -11.78 -12.93 8.61
N GLY A 66 -12.33 -13.20 9.80
CA GLY A 66 -12.69 -12.15 10.76
C GLY A 66 -11.51 -11.34 11.30
N THR A 67 -10.29 -11.66 10.87
CA THR A 67 -9.06 -10.97 11.24
C THR A 67 -8.56 -10.00 10.18
N SER A 68 -9.24 -9.88 9.05
CA SER A 68 -8.87 -8.95 7.99
C SER A 68 -10.00 -7.95 7.72
N ASP A 69 -9.62 -6.77 7.27
CA ASP A 69 -10.58 -5.73 6.86
C ASP A 69 -11.28 -6.06 5.54
N GLY A 70 -10.99 -7.21 4.94
CA GLY A 70 -11.55 -7.62 3.66
C GLY A 70 -11.30 -6.58 2.57
N GLY A 71 -12.33 -6.25 1.80
CA GLY A 71 -12.26 -5.24 0.74
C GLY A 71 -12.01 -3.81 1.22
N LEU A 72 -12.11 -3.55 2.54
CA LEU A 72 -11.82 -2.23 3.12
C LEU A 72 -10.35 -2.04 3.49
N SER A 73 -9.55 -3.11 3.45
CA SER A 73 -8.12 -3.05 3.80
C SER A 73 -7.33 -1.95 3.09
N PRO A 74 -7.54 -1.68 1.78
CA PRO A 74 -6.82 -0.61 1.10
C PRO A 74 -7.07 0.76 1.72
N ARG A 75 -8.31 1.05 2.05
CA ARG A 75 -8.68 2.31 2.69
C ARG A 75 -8.11 2.43 4.10
N HIS A 76 -8.22 1.36 4.89
CA HIS A 76 -7.66 1.33 6.24
C HIS A 76 -6.14 1.48 6.23
N ALA A 77 -5.44 0.80 5.33
CA ALA A 77 -3.98 0.92 5.20
C ALA A 77 -3.56 2.34 4.82
N ALA A 78 -4.25 2.98 3.88
CA ALA A 78 -3.97 4.36 3.47
C ALA A 78 -4.13 5.34 4.65
N LEU A 79 -5.23 5.24 5.39
CA LEU A 79 -5.46 6.09 6.57
C LEU A 79 -4.43 5.82 7.68
N LYS A 80 -4.12 4.56 7.96
CA LYS A 80 -3.09 4.19 8.94
C LYS A 80 -1.69 4.65 8.54
N ALA A 81 -1.41 4.75 7.24
CA ALA A 81 -0.16 5.30 6.73
C ALA A 81 -0.07 6.83 6.86
N GLY A 82 -1.15 7.50 7.21
CA GLY A 82 -1.21 8.95 7.36
C GLY A 82 -1.62 9.70 6.10
N ILE A 83 -2.08 9.00 5.06
CA ILE A 83 -2.62 9.64 3.85
C ILE A 83 -3.95 10.32 4.22
N PRO A 84 -4.15 11.59 3.82
CA PRO A 84 -5.36 12.32 4.15
C PRO A 84 -6.65 11.62 3.68
N GLN A 85 -7.71 11.76 4.45
CA GLN A 85 -8.97 11.07 4.20
C GLN A 85 -9.66 11.43 2.87
N GLU A 86 -9.38 12.62 2.34
CA GLU A 86 -9.91 13.06 1.05
C GLU A 86 -9.19 12.42 -0.15
N LYS A 87 -8.07 11.74 0.08
CA LYS A 87 -7.33 11.07 -1.00
C LYS A 87 -7.90 9.69 -1.27
N PRO A 88 -8.09 9.32 -2.54
CA PRO A 88 -8.67 8.02 -2.88
C PRO A 88 -7.73 6.85 -2.60
N ALA A 89 -8.32 5.71 -2.27
CA ALA A 89 -7.62 4.44 -2.11
C ALA A 89 -8.33 3.38 -2.97
N LEU A 90 -7.59 2.76 -3.89
CA LEU A 90 -8.09 1.72 -4.77
C LEU A 90 -7.55 0.37 -4.33
N GLY A 91 -8.46 -0.58 -4.11
CA GLY A 91 -8.10 -1.98 -3.88
C GLY A 91 -8.09 -2.75 -5.19
N ILE A 92 -7.04 -3.54 -5.39
CA ILE A 92 -6.85 -4.35 -6.59
C ILE A 92 -6.66 -5.79 -6.16
N ASN A 93 -7.50 -6.68 -6.66
CA ASN A 93 -7.33 -8.11 -6.47
C ASN A 93 -7.26 -8.80 -7.83
N ARG A 94 -6.07 -9.22 -8.19
CA ARG A 94 -5.77 -10.06 -9.36
C ARG A 94 -5.03 -11.32 -8.93
N LEU A 95 -5.41 -11.86 -7.79
CA LEU A 95 -4.75 -13.02 -7.18
C LEU A 95 -3.22 -12.83 -7.14
N CYS A 96 -2.46 -13.74 -7.69
CA CYS A 96 -0.99 -13.66 -7.68
C CYS A 96 -0.43 -12.41 -8.39
N GLY A 97 -1.19 -11.80 -9.29
CA GLY A 97 -0.80 -10.58 -10.02
C GLY A 97 -1.09 -9.28 -9.29
N SER A 98 -1.69 -9.30 -8.09
CA SER A 98 -2.12 -8.09 -7.38
C SER A 98 -0.97 -7.13 -7.07
N GLY A 99 0.22 -7.65 -6.79
CA GLY A 99 1.39 -6.84 -6.49
C GLY A 99 2.02 -6.12 -7.69
N PHE A 100 1.71 -6.57 -8.90
CA PHE A 100 2.27 -5.98 -10.14
C PHE A 100 1.35 -4.95 -10.78
N GLN A 101 0.09 -4.97 -10.45
CA GLN A 101 -0.90 -4.10 -11.07
C GLN A 101 -0.66 -2.63 -10.75
#